data_904eefa24bb4bb2a5b9c3647621fdfad
#
_entry.id   904eefa24bb4bb2a5b9c3647621fdfad
#
_cell.length_a   1.000
_cell.length_b   1.000
_cell.length_c   1.000
_cell.angle_alpha   90.00
_cell.angle_beta   90.00
_cell.angle_gamma   90.00
#
_symmetry.space_group_name_H-M   'P 1'
#
loop_
_entity.id
_entity.type
_entity.pdbx_description
1 polymer ?
#
loop_
_entity_poly.entity_id
_entity_poly.type
_entity_poly.pdbx_seq_one_letter_code
_entity_poly.pdbx_strand_id
1 'polypeptide(L)'
;KLGKDELAKLDFEMVLQKDTVVRDGSCRQYALHFLGRDTEALEWMEKMIAQDVDDPGHYYDKACLLSRMGKADEAITALTTSFEKGYRHFAHLEHDDDMDPVRGREDFKSLVAKYELLLQDEIKAMENQGDSDVASVVSEVEMKKMYGGTYEIPCTVNGLPLKMIFDTGASDVTISSVEASFMFKNGYLTDSDVKGKTKYMTASGDIHEGTILKLKEVKLGDAVLKNIEASVVNSQKAPLLLGQSVLEKFGT
;
A
#
# COMPACT_ATOMS: atom_id res chain seq x y z
N LYS A 1 29.73 -16.31 -19.57
CA LYS A 1 28.66 -16.02 -18.60
C LYS A 1 28.76 -14.55 -18.26
N LEU A 2 27.69 -13.78 -18.42
CA LEU A 2 27.61 -12.38 -18.02
C LEU A 2 27.80 -12.26 -16.50
N GLY A 3 28.45 -11.17 -16.06
CA GLY A 3 28.52 -10.82 -14.63
C GLY A 3 27.15 -10.41 -14.08
N LYS A 4 27.03 -10.35 -12.74
CA LYS A 4 25.78 -9.92 -12.10
C LYS A 4 25.36 -8.51 -12.52
N ASP A 5 26.31 -7.59 -12.65
CA ASP A 5 26.05 -6.20 -13.03
C ASP A 5 25.56 -6.09 -14.48
N GLU A 6 26.08 -6.91 -15.38
CA GLU A 6 25.61 -6.96 -16.78
C GLU A 6 24.19 -7.53 -16.88
N LEU A 7 23.85 -8.54 -16.05
CA LEU A 7 22.50 -9.09 -15.98
C LEU A 7 21.52 -8.06 -15.43
N ALA A 8 21.86 -7.37 -14.34
CA ALA A 8 21.04 -6.31 -13.77
C ALA A 8 20.78 -5.19 -14.79
N LYS A 9 21.80 -4.82 -15.57
CA LYS A 9 21.65 -3.82 -16.63
C LYS A 9 20.65 -4.24 -17.70
N LEU A 10 20.70 -5.52 -18.13
CA LEU A 10 19.72 -6.05 -19.08
C LEU A 10 18.31 -6.05 -18.50
N ASP A 11 18.14 -6.34 -17.21
CA ASP A 11 16.85 -6.30 -16.55
C ASP A 11 16.29 -4.86 -16.51
N PHE A 12 17.11 -3.86 -16.20
CA PHE A 12 16.70 -2.46 -16.25
C PHE A 12 16.34 -2.01 -17.67
N GLU A 13 17.09 -2.41 -18.69
CA GLU A 13 16.74 -2.13 -20.08
C GLU A 13 15.41 -2.78 -20.47
N MET A 14 15.11 -3.98 -19.95
CA MET A 14 13.84 -4.64 -20.17
C MET A 14 12.67 -3.88 -19.48
N VAL A 15 12.88 -3.34 -18.28
CA VAL A 15 11.90 -2.44 -17.65
C VAL A 15 11.59 -1.26 -18.56
N LEU A 16 12.61 -0.60 -19.13
CA LEU A 16 12.40 0.53 -20.03
C LEU A 16 11.62 0.18 -21.31
N GLN A 17 11.73 -1.05 -21.78
CA GLN A 17 10.98 -1.52 -22.95
C GLN A 17 9.51 -1.82 -22.63
N LYS A 18 9.22 -2.33 -21.42
CA LYS A 18 7.89 -2.77 -21.01
C LYS A 18 7.09 -1.67 -20.30
N ASP A 19 7.74 -0.89 -19.46
CA ASP A 19 7.13 0.16 -18.65
C ASP A 19 7.21 1.51 -19.40
N THR A 20 6.35 1.66 -20.39
CA THR A 20 6.34 2.82 -21.31
C THR A 20 5.21 3.80 -21.04
N VAL A 21 4.28 3.45 -20.15
CA VAL A 21 3.10 4.26 -19.79
C VAL A 21 3.29 4.81 -18.40
N VAL A 22 3.11 6.10 -18.24
CA VAL A 22 3.11 6.75 -16.93
C VAL A 22 1.89 6.26 -16.15
N ARG A 23 2.12 5.64 -14.99
CA ARG A 23 1.08 5.06 -14.13
C ARG A 23 1.62 4.80 -12.74
N ASP A 24 0.74 4.63 -11.78
CA ASP A 24 1.10 4.17 -10.44
C ASP A 24 1.79 2.79 -10.50
N GLY A 25 2.78 2.61 -9.61
CA GLY A 25 3.59 1.41 -9.58
C GLY A 25 4.59 1.28 -10.74
N SER A 26 4.83 2.36 -11.53
CA SER A 26 5.94 2.40 -12.48
C SER A 26 7.26 2.27 -11.74
N CYS A 27 8.17 1.42 -12.27
CA CYS A 27 9.55 1.28 -11.79
C CYS A 27 10.57 1.91 -12.77
N ARG A 28 10.08 2.57 -13.82
CA ARG A 28 10.91 3.13 -14.90
C ARG A 28 11.91 4.16 -14.37
N GLN A 29 11.53 5.00 -13.43
CA GLN A 29 12.40 6.01 -12.82
C GLN A 29 13.64 5.38 -12.17
N TYR A 30 13.48 4.26 -11.48
CA TYR A 30 14.61 3.55 -10.86
C TYR A 30 15.47 2.86 -11.91
N ALA A 31 14.87 2.21 -12.91
CA ALA A 31 15.63 1.60 -14.01
C ALA A 31 16.48 2.64 -14.76
N LEU A 32 15.93 3.83 -15.01
CA LEU A 32 16.66 4.95 -15.62
C LEU A 32 17.83 5.39 -14.73
N HIS A 33 17.62 5.55 -13.42
CA HIS A 33 18.67 5.90 -12.47
C HIS A 33 19.80 4.87 -12.46
N PHE A 34 19.49 3.57 -12.32
CA PHE A 34 20.49 2.51 -12.33
C PHE A 34 21.26 2.37 -13.66
N LEU A 35 20.69 2.88 -14.75
CA LEU A 35 21.37 2.99 -16.05
C LEU A 35 22.15 4.31 -16.20
N GLY A 36 22.24 5.16 -15.16
CA GLY A 36 22.93 6.44 -15.17
C GLY A 36 22.18 7.56 -15.92
N ARG A 37 20.86 7.41 -16.13
CA ARG A 37 20.03 8.34 -16.89
C ARG A 37 19.17 9.19 -15.93
N ASP A 38 19.82 9.83 -14.97
CA ASP A 38 19.17 10.54 -13.86
C ASP A 38 18.23 11.65 -14.30
N THR A 39 18.57 12.40 -15.34
CA THR A 39 17.70 13.47 -15.87
C THR A 39 16.37 12.89 -16.37
N GLU A 40 16.41 11.79 -17.11
CA GLU A 40 15.21 11.14 -17.62
C GLU A 40 14.38 10.48 -16.50
N ALA A 41 15.07 9.99 -15.46
CA ALA A 41 14.41 9.46 -14.27
C ALA A 41 13.57 10.54 -13.56
N LEU A 42 14.13 11.73 -13.36
CA LEU A 42 13.42 12.86 -12.78
C LEU A 42 12.28 13.37 -13.67
N GLU A 43 12.50 13.46 -14.98
CA GLU A 43 11.44 13.82 -15.93
C GLU A 43 10.27 12.82 -15.89
N TRP A 44 10.56 11.53 -15.68
CA TRP A 44 9.51 10.52 -15.52
C TRP A 44 8.73 10.74 -14.22
N MET A 45 9.41 11.01 -13.11
CA MET A 45 8.75 11.35 -11.83
C MET A 45 7.86 12.58 -11.95
N GLU A 46 8.31 13.64 -12.65
CA GLU A 46 7.46 14.82 -12.85
C GLU A 46 6.18 14.49 -13.65
N LYS A 47 6.27 13.56 -14.60
CA LYS A 47 5.09 13.09 -15.34
C LYS A 47 4.14 12.27 -14.47
N MET A 48 4.66 11.47 -13.54
CA MET A 48 3.84 10.74 -12.56
C MET A 48 3.13 11.72 -11.63
N ILE A 49 3.84 12.66 -11.06
CA ILE A 49 3.28 13.71 -10.20
C ILE A 49 2.20 14.52 -10.94
N ALA A 50 2.40 14.82 -12.23
CA ALA A 50 1.45 15.58 -13.02
C ALA A 50 0.12 14.84 -13.29
N GLN A 51 0.08 13.51 -13.15
CA GLN A 51 -1.16 12.74 -13.26
C GLN A 51 -2.02 12.84 -12.01
N ASP A 52 -1.39 12.84 -10.84
CA ASP A 52 -2.04 13.07 -9.56
C ASP A 52 -1.10 13.93 -8.67
N VAL A 53 -1.36 15.23 -8.66
CA VAL A 53 -0.54 16.21 -7.92
C VAL A 53 -0.78 16.15 -6.41
N ASP A 54 -1.80 15.45 -5.97
CA ASP A 54 -2.16 15.31 -4.57
C ASP A 54 -1.76 13.97 -3.96
N ASP A 55 -1.30 13.02 -4.77
CA ASP A 55 -0.79 11.75 -4.26
C ASP A 55 0.52 11.95 -3.48
N PRO A 56 0.53 11.72 -2.15
CA PRO A 56 1.72 11.86 -1.33
C PRO A 56 2.80 10.83 -1.68
N GLY A 57 2.43 9.65 -2.21
CA GLY A 57 3.34 8.58 -2.61
C GLY A 57 4.28 8.99 -3.72
N HIS A 58 3.80 9.72 -4.72
CA HIS A 58 4.65 10.21 -5.81
C HIS A 58 5.78 11.14 -5.33
N TYR A 59 5.53 11.95 -4.31
CA TYR A 59 6.56 12.82 -3.71
C TYR A 59 7.51 12.02 -2.82
N TYR A 60 7.02 10.96 -2.18
CA TYR A 60 7.86 10.02 -1.46
C TYR A 60 8.82 9.30 -2.40
N ASP A 61 8.32 8.74 -3.51
CA ASP A 61 9.14 8.09 -4.54
C ASP A 61 10.17 9.04 -5.13
N LYS A 62 9.81 10.31 -5.34
CA LYS A 62 10.75 11.35 -5.77
C LYS A 62 11.83 11.58 -4.73
N ALA A 63 11.48 11.60 -3.44
CA ALA A 63 12.45 11.75 -2.36
C ALA A 63 13.42 10.57 -2.31
N CYS A 64 12.94 9.33 -2.44
CA CYS A 64 13.75 8.12 -2.54
C CYS A 64 14.74 8.21 -3.71
N LEU A 65 14.25 8.54 -4.88
CA LEU A 65 15.09 8.67 -6.08
C LEU A 65 16.18 9.74 -5.91
N LEU A 66 15.84 10.91 -5.39
CA LEU A 66 16.78 12.02 -5.15
C LEU A 66 17.80 11.65 -4.06
N SER A 67 17.40 10.94 -3.02
CA SER A 67 18.28 10.41 -1.98
C SER A 67 19.34 9.49 -2.58
N ARG A 68 18.93 8.53 -3.42
CA ARG A 68 19.84 7.61 -4.12
C ARG A 68 20.78 8.33 -5.08
N MET A 69 20.33 9.41 -5.69
CA MET A 69 21.17 10.27 -6.56
C MET A 69 22.18 11.12 -5.77
N GLY A 70 22.15 11.10 -4.42
CA GLY A 70 22.98 11.93 -3.57
C GLY A 70 22.53 13.40 -3.50
N LYS A 71 21.34 13.72 -3.99
CA LYS A 71 20.75 15.06 -3.99
C LYS A 71 19.97 15.28 -2.69
N ALA A 72 20.69 15.29 -1.58
CA ALA A 72 20.13 15.21 -0.24
C ALA A 72 19.15 16.37 0.08
N ASP A 73 19.45 17.61 -0.28
CA ASP A 73 18.58 18.77 0.02
C ASP A 73 17.29 18.71 -0.79
N GLU A 74 17.38 18.29 -2.06
CA GLU A 74 16.22 18.08 -2.93
C GLU A 74 15.35 16.91 -2.41
N ALA A 75 15.98 15.85 -1.89
CA ALA A 75 15.28 14.70 -1.28
C ALA A 75 14.48 15.12 -0.04
N ILE A 76 15.07 15.91 0.87
CA ILE A 76 14.38 16.44 2.05
C ILE A 76 13.20 17.34 1.64
N THR A 77 13.38 18.15 0.60
CA THR A 77 12.31 19.00 0.07
C THR A 77 11.14 18.18 -0.47
N ALA A 78 11.43 17.14 -1.26
CA ALA A 78 10.40 16.24 -1.80
C ALA A 78 9.70 15.45 -0.68
N LEU A 79 10.44 14.97 0.33
CA LEU A 79 9.87 14.29 1.50
C LEU A 79 8.98 15.23 2.32
N THR A 80 9.37 16.51 2.47
CA THR A 80 8.54 17.50 3.13
C THR A 80 7.20 17.66 2.41
N THR A 81 7.22 17.78 1.09
CA THR A 81 6.00 17.86 0.28
C THR A 81 5.14 16.61 0.42
N SER A 82 5.76 15.44 0.45
CA SER A 82 5.07 14.16 0.69
C SER A 82 4.31 14.18 2.02
N PHE A 83 4.96 14.60 3.10
CA PHE A 83 4.31 14.72 4.41
C PHE A 83 3.21 15.79 4.46
N GLU A 84 3.42 16.94 3.81
CA GLU A 84 2.42 18.01 3.68
C GLU A 84 1.16 17.53 2.95
N LYS A 85 1.32 16.61 2.00
CA LYS A 85 0.23 15.96 1.27
C LYS A 85 -0.38 14.76 1.97
N GLY A 86 0.12 14.38 3.14
CA GLY A 86 -0.50 13.37 3.98
C GLY A 86 0.19 12.01 4.02
N TYR A 87 1.42 11.88 3.52
CA TYR A 87 2.19 10.64 3.74
C TYR A 87 2.44 10.43 5.24
N ARG A 88 2.11 9.22 5.74
CA ARG A 88 2.20 8.88 7.17
C ARG A 88 2.79 7.48 7.43
N HIS A 89 3.37 6.82 6.40
CA HIS A 89 3.95 5.48 6.55
C HIS A 89 5.36 5.53 7.17
N PHE A 90 5.45 5.97 8.43
CA PHE A 90 6.73 6.17 9.11
C PHE A 90 7.49 4.86 9.34
N ALA A 91 6.79 3.75 9.62
CA ALA A 91 7.42 2.44 9.76
C ALA A 91 8.10 2.00 8.46
N HIS A 92 7.51 2.27 7.28
CA HIS A 92 8.16 2.04 6.00
C HIS A 92 9.39 2.94 5.85
N LEU A 93 9.23 4.24 6.07
CA LEU A 93 10.31 5.22 5.99
C LEU A 93 11.52 4.86 6.87
N GLU A 94 11.30 4.29 8.05
CA GLU A 94 12.35 3.88 8.98
C GLU A 94 13.25 2.78 8.41
N HIS A 95 12.68 1.88 7.60
CA HIS A 95 13.36 0.70 7.06
C HIS A 95 13.67 0.77 5.56
N ASP A 96 13.32 1.87 4.91
CA ASP A 96 13.54 2.05 3.46
C ASP A 96 15.02 2.39 3.17
N ASP A 97 15.74 1.45 2.57
CA ASP A 97 17.15 1.59 2.20
C ASP A 97 17.41 2.79 1.26
N ASP A 98 16.39 3.24 0.51
CA ASP A 98 16.51 4.38 -0.38
C ASP A 98 16.71 5.70 0.39
N MET A 99 16.29 5.74 1.65
CA MET A 99 16.48 6.88 2.54
C MET A 99 17.79 6.86 3.34
N ASP A 100 18.56 5.78 3.31
CA ASP A 100 19.82 5.66 4.04
C ASP A 100 20.80 6.83 3.82
N PRO A 101 20.96 7.36 2.59
CA PRO A 101 21.87 8.49 2.35
C PRO A 101 21.48 9.76 3.10
N VAL A 102 20.21 9.95 3.45
CA VAL A 102 19.70 11.15 4.14
C VAL A 102 19.29 10.91 5.58
N ARG A 103 19.07 9.66 5.99
CA ARG A 103 18.57 9.26 7.33
C ARG A 103 19.38 9.82 8.50
N GLY A 104 20.71 9.92 8.33
CA GLY A 104 21.62 10.45 9.35
C GLY A 104 21.55 11.97 9.57
N ARG A 105 20.91 12.73 8.69
CA ARG A 105 20.86 14.19 8.71
C ARG A 105 19.93 14.71 9.82
N GLU A 106 20.29 15.82 10.42
CA GLU A 106 19.48 16.44 11.48
C GLU A 106 18.16 17.03 10.96
N ASP A 107 18.15 17.57 9.72
CA ASP A 107 16.93 18.06 9.09
C ASP A 107 15.96 16.91 8.75
N PHE A 108 16.45 15.74 8.29
CA PHE A 108 15.62 14.54 8.11
C PHE A 108 14.98 14.11 9.43
N LYS A 109 15.78 13.94 10.49
CA LYS A 109 15.29 13.51 11.81
C LYS A 109 14.26 14.50 12.37
N SER A 110 14.53 15.79 12.27
CA SER A 110 13.62 16.84 12.72
C SER A 110 12.31 16.86 11.93
N LEU A 111 12.38 16.62 10.61
CA LEU A 111 11.23 16.54 9.74
C LEU A 111 10.34 15.35 10.12
N VAL A 112 10.93 14.16 10.27
CA VAL A 112 10.20 12.94 10.64
C VAL A 112 9.54 13.13 12.01
N ALA A 113 10.30 13.54 13.02
CA ALA A 113 9.78 13.74 14.39
C ALA A 113 8.62 14.75 14.43
N LYS A 114 8.69 15.83 13.63
CA LYS A 114 7.60 16.81 13.51
C LYS A 114 6.30 16.16 13.04
N TYR A 115 6.36 15.36 11.97
CA TYR A 115 5.15 14.78 11.38
C TYR A 115 4.64 13.54 12.12
N GLU A 116 5.51 12.80 12.82
CA GLU A 116 5.09 11.76 13.77
C GLU A 116 4.29 12.39 14.94
N LEU A 117 4.77 13.52 15.48
CA LEU A 117 4.04 14.23 16.53
C LEU A 117 2.68 14.74 16.03
N LEU A 118 2.63 15.31 14.82
CA LEU A 118 1.37 15.75 14.20
C LEU A 118 0.39 14.59 14.04
N LEU A 119 0.86 13.42 13.60
CA LEU A 119 0.02 12.23 13.48
C LEU A 119 -0.52 11.80 14.86
N GLN A 120 0.30 11.83 15.91
CA GLN A 120 -0.16 11.53 17.27
C GLN A 120 -1.22 12.51 17.75
N ASP A 121 -1.08 13.79 17.40
CA ASP A 121 -2.06 14.82 17.76
C ASP A 121 -3.35 14.67 16.94
N GLU A 122 -3.25 14.30 15.65
CA GLU A 122 -4.40 13.97 14.80
C GLU A 122 -5.18 12.77 15.38
N ILE A 123 -4.50 11.70 15.79
CA ILE A 123 -5.10 10.51 16.43
C ILE A 123 -5.81 10.91 17.74
N LYS A 124 -5.15 11.67 18.61
CA LYS A 124 -5.74 12.15 19.88
C LYS A 124 -6.96 13.05 19.64
N ALA A 125 -6.92 13.90 18.60
CA ALA A 125 -8.04 14.76 18.25
C ALA A 125 -9.24 13.94 17.76
N MET A 126 -9.03 12.87 17.00
CA MET A 126 -10.07 11.93 16.58
C MET A 126 -10.66 11.17 17.77
N GLU A 127 -9.84 10.71 18.70
CA GLU A 127 -10.28 10.08 19.95
C GLU A 127 -11.17 11.02 20.80
N ASN A 128 -10.84 12.32 20.86
CA ASN A 128 -11.57 13.31 21.64
C ASN A 128 -12.86 13.82 20.96
N GLN A 129 -13.04 13.65 19.65
CA GLN A 129 -14.24 14.09 18.93
C GLN A 129 -15.40 13.10 18.98
N GLY A 130 -15.25 11.97 19.68
CA GLY A 130 -16.38 11.11 20.06
C GLY A 130 -17.08 10.43 18.89
N ASP A 131 -16.40 10.22 17.77
CA ASP A 131 -16.90 9.29 16.77
C ASP A 131 -16.47 7.88 17.22
N SER A 132 -17.35 7.30 18.04
CA SER A 132 -17.13 6.10 18.86
C SER A 132 -17.22 4.80 18.06
N ASP A 133 -16.63 4.74 16.90
CA ASP A 133 -16.63 3.50 16.11
C ASP A 133 -15.27 2.78 16.12
N VAL A 134 -14.27 3.33 16.77
CA VAL A 134 -13.02 2.60 17.10
C VAL A 134 -12.71 2.85 18.59
N ALA A 135 -13.35 2.08 19.45
CA ALA A 135 -12.86 1.95 20.82
C ALA A 135 -11.40 1.44 20.72
N SER A 136 -10.48 2.03 21.46
CA SER A 136 -9.12 1.55 21.68
C SER A 136 -9.18 0.21 22.45
N VAL A 137 -9.74 -0.80 21.82
CA VAL A 137 -9.75 -2.17 22.31
C VAL A 137 -8.42 -2.74 21.82
N VAL A 138 -7.47 -2.89 22.74
CA VAL A 138 -6.34 -3.77 22.49
C VAL A 138 -6.94 -5.16 22.28
N SER A 139 -7.06 -5.58 21.04
CA SER A 139 -7.58 -6.89 20.67
C SER A 139 -6.42 -7.75 20.23
N GLU A 140 -6.20 -8.81 20.95
CA GLU A 140 -5.24 -9.84 20.55
C GLU A 140 -5.95 -10.87 19.67
N VAL A 141 -5.40 -11.10 18.47
CA VAL A 141 -5.91 -12.11 17.55
C VAL A 141 -4.80 -13.11 17.26
N GLU A 142 -5.05 -14.37 17.59
CA GLU A 142 -4.10 -15.44 17.31
C GLU A 142 -4.00 -15.69 15.80
N MET A 143 -2.80 -15.57 15.25
CA MET A 143 -2.51 -15.87 13.85
C MET A 143 -1.84 -17.22 13.73
N LYS A 144 -2.33 -18.04 12.78
CA LYS A 144 -1.74 -19.33 12.48
C LYS A 144 -0.71 -19.21 11.36
N LYS A 145 0.55 -19.55 11.67
CA LYS A 145 1.59 -19.62 10.63
C LYS A 145 1.32 -20.77 9.66
N MET A 146 1.27 -20.46 8.38
CA MET A 146 1.04 -21.40 7.29
C MET A 146 2.37 -21.84 6.64
N TYR A 147 2.30 -22.92 5.85
CA TYR A 147 3.42 -23.32 5.01
C TYR A 147 3.73 -22.22 3.99
N GLY A 148 5.00 -21.83 3.86
CA GLY A 148 5.41 -20.72 2.99
C GLY A 148 5.61 -19.37 3.70
N GLY A 149 5.38 -19.31 5.04
CA GLY A 149 5.71 -18.11 5.84
C GLY A 149 4.59 -17.09 5.95
N THR A 150 3.43 -17.31 5.33
CA THR A 150 2.24 -16.48 5.49
C THR A 150 1.53 -16.78 6.82
N TYR A 151 0.65 -15.87 7.24
CA TYR A 151 -0.16 -16.02 8.44
C TYR A 151 -1.64 -15.99 8.09
N GLU A 152 -2.39 -16.97 8.61
CA GLU A 152 -3.85 -17.03 8.52
C GLU A 152 -4.44 -16.41 9.79
N ILE A 153 -5.42 -15.53 9.62
CA ILE A 153 -6.11 -14.81 10.69
C ILE A 153 -7.62 -15.11 10.63
N PRO A 154 -8.25 -15.51 11.75
CA PRO A 154 -9.69 -15.64 11.81
C PRO A 154 -10.35 -14.27 11.88
N CYS A 155 -11.38 -14.05 11.07
CA CYS A 155 -12.17 -12.84 11.05
C CYS A 155 -13.63 -13.12 10.73
N THR A 156 -14.50 -12.14 10.88
CA THR A 156 -15.84 -12.18 10.29
C THR A 156 -16.00 -11.05 9.29
N VAL A 157 -16.64 -11.32 8.17
CA VAL A 157 -16.96 -10.34 7.13
C VAL A 157 -18.48 -10.31 6.98
N ASN A 158 -19.10 -9.17 7.29
CA ASN A 158 -20.54 -9.02 7.34
C ASN A 158 -21.26 -10.12 8.18
N GLY A 159 -20.60 -10.59 9.26
CA GLY A 159 -21.09 -11.66 10.10
C GLY A 159 -20.73 -13.09 9.61
N LEU A 160 -20.16 -13.25 8.42
CA LEU A 160 -19.67 -14.57 7.95
C LEU A 160 -18.27 -14.84 8.51
N PRO A 161 -18.07 -15.93 9.29
CA PRO A 161 -16.74 -16.34 9.73
C PRO A 161 -15.89 -16.78 8.55
N LEU A 162 -14.71 -16.19 8.42
CA LEU A 162 -13.72 -16.48 7.39
C LEU A 162 -12.34 -16.61 8.01
N LYS A 163 -11.44 -17.24 7.25
CA LYS A 163 -10.01 -17.26 7.53
C LYS A 163 -9.32 -16.59 6.36
N MET A 164 -8.59 -15.53 6.65
CA MET A 164 -7.93 -14.72 5.63
C MET A 164 -6.42 -14.74 5.84
N ILE A 165 -5.67 -14.59 4.77
CA ILE A 165 -4.23 -14.44 4.84
C ILE A 165 -3.94 -12.99 5.17
N PHE A 166 -3.17 -12.77 6.23
CA PHE A 166 -2.63 -11.46 6.57
C PHE A 166 -1.56 -11.09 5.53
N ASP A 167 -1.85 -10.08 4.69
CA ASP A 167 -0.99 -9.73 3.56
C ASP A 167 -0.80 -8.21 3.49
N THR A 168 0.37 -7.75 3.94
CA THR A 168 0.74 -6.33 3.89
C THR A 168 1.07 -5.84 2.47
N GLY A 169 1.23 -6.75 1.51
CA GLY A 169 1.45 -6.42 0.10
C GLY A 169 0.17 -6.29 -0.72
N ALA A 170 -0.99 -6.65 -0.15
CA ALA A 170 -2.28 -6.46 -0.80
C ALA A 170 -2.86 -5.09 -0.44
N SER A 171 -3.31 -4.32 -1.43
CA SER A 171 -3.92 -3.00 -1.21
C SER A 171 -5.26 -3.12 -0.48
N ASP A 172 -6.08 -4.12 -0.84
CA ASP A 172 -7.45 -4.26 -0.37
C ASP A 172 -7.71 -5.60 0.30
N VAL A 173 -8.87 -5.71 0.96
CA VAL A 173 -9.45 -7.00 1.27
C VAL A 173 -9.79 -7.71 -0.03
N THR A 174 -9.26 -8.91 -0.23
CA THR A 174 -9.53 -9.71 -1.43
C THR A 174 -10.44 -10.89 -1.07
N ILE A 175 -11.53 -11.04 -1.83
CA ILE A 175 -12.50 -12.12 -1.68
C ILE A 175 -12.54 -12.90 -3.00
N SER A 176 -12.56 -14.22 -2.95
CA SER A 176 -12.69 -15.03 -4.16
C SER A 176 -14.11 -14.96 -4.73
N SER A 177 -14.26 -15.31 -6.01
CA SER A 177 -15.60 -15.37 -6.63
C SER A 177 -16.52 -16.42 -5.99
N VAL A 178 -15.96 -17.44 -5.35
CA VAL A 178 -16.74 -18.50 -4.67
C VAL A 178 -17.33 -17.95 -3.38
N GLU A 179 -16.51 -17.34 -2.52
CA GLU A 179 -16.95 -16.73 -1.28
C GLU A 179 -17.92 -15.58 -1.53
N ALA A 180 -17.63 -14.71 -2.51
CA ALA A 180 -18.54 -13.62 -2.88
C ALA A 180 -19.92 -14.17 -3.31
N SER A 181 -19.95 -15.21 -4.16
CA SER A 181 -21.20 -15.85 -4.59
C SER A 181 -21.96 -16.46 -3.42
N PHE A 182 -21.25 -17.11 -2.49
CA PHE A 182 -21.84 -17.64 -1.27
C PHE A 182 -22.43 -16.54 -0.40
N MET A 183 -21.70 -15.44 -0.24
CA MET A 183 -22.13 -14.27 0.53
C MET A 183 -23.39 -13.62 -0.05
N PHE A 184 -23.46 -13.44 -1.37
CA PHE A 184 -24.67 -12.94 -2.05
C PHE A 184 -25.86 -13.89 -1.87
N LYS A 185 -25.66 -15.18 -2.09
CA LYS A 185 -26.71 -16.19 -1.98
C LYS A 185 -27.30 -16.28 -0.57
N ASN A 186 -26.52 -16.03 0.47
CA ASN A 186 -26.90 -16.16 1.86
C ASN A 186 -27.17 -14.82 2.55
N GLY A 187 -27.23 -13.70 1.80
CA GLY A 187 -27.61 -12.40 2.32
C GLY A 187 -26.52 -11.65 3.10
N TYR A 188 -25.30 -12.13 3.13
CA TYR A 188 -24.14 -11.42 3.69
C TYR A 188 -23.71 -10.24 2.83
N LEU A 189 -24.00 -10.30 1.52
CA LEU A 189 -23.83 -9.23 0.54
C LEU A 189 -25.13 -9.01 -0.22
N THR A 190 -25.34 -7.79 -0.69
CA THR A 190 -26.48 -7.38 -1.51
C THR A 190 -25.98 -6.56 -2.70
N ASP A 191 -26.81 -6.36 -3.71
CA ASP A 191 -26.46 -5.56 -4.91
C ASP A 191 -26.08 -4.12 -4.53
N SER A 192 -26.61 -3.58 -3.42
CA SER A 192 -26.24 -2.25 -2.93
C SER A 192 -24.79 -2.16 -2.42
N ASP A 193 -24.18 -3.28 -2.08
CA ASP A 193 -22.81 -3.37 -1.63
C ASP A 193 -21.80 -3.35 -2.79
N VAL A 194 -22.27 -3.53 -4.04
CA VAL A 194 -21.46 -3.45 -5.25
C VAL A 194 -21.22 -1.99 -5.62
N LYS A 195 -19.94 -1.60 -5.74
CA LYS A 195 -19.54 -0.22 -6.07
C LYS A 195 -19.13 -0.04 -7.53
N GLY A 196 -18.63 -1.08 -8.16
CA GLY A 196 -18.20 -1.01 -9.54
C GLY A 196 -17.28 -2.14 -9.94
N LYS A 197 -16.60 -1.94 -11.06
CA LYS A 197 -15.55 -2.84 -11.56
C LYS A 197 -14.19 -2.21 -11.34
N THR A 198 -13.20 -3.04 -11.10
CA THR A 198 -11.80 -2.66 -10.99
C THR A 198 -10.93 -3.54 -11.87
N LYS A 199 -9.69 -3.12 -12.04
CA LYS A 199 -8.64 -3.97 -12.61
C LYS A 199 -7.57 -4.15 -11.55
N TYR A 200 -7.14 -5.37 -11.33
CA TYR A 200 -6.05 -5.69 -10.42
C TYR A 200 -4.95 -6.43 -11.16
N MET A 201 -3.74 -6.27 -10.71
CA MET A 201 -2.57 -6.96 -11.23
C MET A 201 -2.13 -8.01 -10.23
N THR A 202 -1.91 -9.22 -10.71
CA THR A 202 -1.35 -10.31 -9.90
C THR A 202 0.16 -10.16 -9.75
N ALA A 203 0.76 -10.84 -8.80
CA ALA A 203 2.21 -10.88 -8.62
C ALA A 203 2.97 -11.38 -9.87
N SER A 204 2.29 -12.11 -10.77
CA SER A 204 2.83 -12.51 -12.08
C SER A 204 2.77 -11.41 -13.15
N GLY A 205 2.15 -10.27 -12.85
CA GLY A 205 1.97 -9.14 -13.78
C GLY A 205 0.75 -9.23 -14.69
N ASP A 206 -0.11 -10.23 -14.50
CA ASP A 206 -1.34 -10.37 -15.29
C ASP A 206 -2.42 -9.42 -14.78
N ILE A 207 -3.10 -8.72 -15.70
CA ILE A 207 -4.21 -7.81 -15.37
C ILE A 207 -5.53 -8.54 -15.52
N HIS A 208 -6.32 -8.53 -14.46
CA HIS A 208 -7.65 -9.14 -14.43
C HIS A 208 -8.72 -8.10 -14.07
N GLU A 209 -9.95 -8.36 -14.48
CA GLU A 209 -11.11 -7.58 -14.00
C GLU A 209 -11.63 -8.17 -12.69
N GLY A 210 -11.99 -7.28 -11.77
CA GLY A 210 -12.63 -7.61 -10.50
C GLY A 210 -13.85 -6.74 -10.26
N THR A 211 -14.52 -6.99 -9.14
CA THR A 211 -15.65 -6.20 -8.68
C THR A 211 -15.30 -5.56 -7.34
N ILE A 212 -15.52 -4.26 -7.21
CA ILE A 212 -15.37 -3.54 -5.94
C ILE A 212 -16.63 -3.72 -5.12
N LEU A 213 -16.46 -4.12 -3.88
CA LEU A 213 -17.50 -4.23 -2.86
C LEU A 213 -17.25 -3.27 -1.72
N LYS A 214 -18.31 -2.83 -1.07
CA LYS A 214 -18.26 -2.18 0.22
C LYS A 214 -18.77 -3.13 1.29
N LEU A 215 -17.86 -3.68 2.09
CA LEU A 215 -18.20 -4.52 3.23
C LEU A 215 -18.75 -3.64 4.36
N LYS A 216 -19.89 -4.03 4.92
CA LYS A 216 -20.50 -3.30 6.04
C LYS A 216 -19.65 -3.39 7.27
N GLU A 217 -19.07 -4.57 7.51
CA GLU A 217 -18.31 -4.87 8.70
C GLU A 217 -17.21 -5.91 8.43
N VAL A 218 -16.03 -5.66 8.97
CA VAL A 218 -14.96 -6.65 9.13
C VAL A 218 -14.57 -6.67 10.60
N LYS A 219 -14.70 -7.83 11.26
CA LYS A 219 -14.36 -7.99 12.67
C LYS A 219 -13.12 -8.87 12.83
N LEU A 220 -12.17 -8.38 13.62
CA LEU A 220 -10.92 -9.06 13.98
C LEU A 220 -10.80 -9.07 15.51
N GLY A 221 -10.95 -10.23 16.13
CA GLY A 221 -11.08 -10.29 17.59
C GLY A 221 -12.25 -9.45 18.08
N ASP A 222 -11.97 -8.48 18.95
CA ASP A 222 -12.98 -7.53 19.46
C ASP A 222 -13.08 -6.26 18.61
N ALA A 223 -12.13 -6.02 17.70
CA ALA A 223 -12.15 -4.85 16.84
C ALA A 223 -13.15 -5.01 15.68
N VAL A 224 -13.97 -3.99 15.46
CA VAL A 224 -15.01 -3.96 14.43
C VAL A 224 -14.73 -2.77 13.52
N LEU A 225 -14.43 -3.05 12.26
CA LEU A 225 -14.21 -2.06 11.21
C LEU A 225 -15.42 -2.00 10.30
N LYS A 226 -15.89 -0.80 9.98
CA LYS A 226 -17.06 -0.59 9.12
C LYS A 226 -16.68 0.04 7.79
N ASN A 227 -17.51 -0.20 6.77
CA ASN A 227 -17.39 0.43 5.46
C ASN A 227 -16.06 0.14 4.75
N ILE A 228 -15.59 -1.10 4.82
CA ILE A 228 -14.32 -1.52 4.25
C ILE A 228 -14.49 -1.81 2.76
N GLU A 229 -13.59 -1.27 1.94
CA GLU A 229 -13.51 -1.60 0.54
C GLU A 229 -12.85 -2.98 0.35
N ALA A 230 -13.38 -3.76 -0.58
CA ALA A 230 -12.88 -5.08 -0.92
C ALA A 230 -12.99 -5.33 -2.42
N SER A 231 -12.08 -6.12 -2.95
CA SER A 231 -12.07 -6.55 -4.34
C SER A 231 -12.44 -8.02 -4.47
N VAL A 232 -13.42 -8.32 -5.32
CA VAL A 232 -13.71 -9.70 -5.71
C VAL A 232 -12.84 -10.06 -6.89
N VAL A 233 -11.96 -11.03 -6.67
CA VAL A 233 -11.10 -11.60 -7.71
C VAL A 233 -11.86 -12.67 -8.46
N ASN A 234 -11.93 -12.56 -9.79
CA ASN A 234 -12.62 -13.54 -10.64
C ASN A 234 -11.81 -14.83 -10.81
N SER A 235 -11.50 -15.47 -9.68
CA SER A 235 -10.83 -16.77 -9.60
C SER A 235 -11.39 -17.57 -8.44
N GLN A 236 -11.73 -18.83 -8.72
CA GLN A 236 -12.24 -19.74 -7.69
C GLN A 236 -11.17 -20.16 -6.65
N LYS A 237 -9.90 -20.01 -7.00
CA LYS A 237 -8.75 -20.38 -6.16
C LYS A 237 -8.01 -19.17 -5.60
N ALA A 238 -8.57 -17.96 -5.77
CA ALA A 238 -7.95 -16.78 -5.22
C ALA A 238 -7.88 -16.90 -3.70
N PRO A 239 -6.76 -16.57 -3.06
CA PRO A 239 -6.68 -16.51 -1.62
C PRO A 239 -7.57 -15.39 -1.10
N LEU A 240 -8.12 -15.57 0.10
CA LEU A 240 -8.75 -14.48 0.83
C LEU A 240 -7.65 -13.67 1.52
N LEU A 241 -7.50 -12.41 1.14
CA LEU A 241 -6.44 -11.55 1.67
C LEU A 241 -7.02 -10.45 2.55
N LEU A 242 -6.39 -10.23 3.68
CA LEU A 242 -6.63 -9.08 4.54
C LEU A 242 -5.52 -8.07 4.25
N GLY A 243 -5.82 -7.09 3.42
CA GLY A 243 -4.87 -6.10 2.91
C GLY A 243 -4.89 -4.77 3.64
N GLN A 244 -4.18 -3.78 3.10
CA GLN A 244 -3.95 -2.47 3.69
C GLN A 244 -5.24 -1.71 4.03
N SER A 245 -6.30 -1.82 3.21
CA SER A 245 -7.59 -1.17 3.49
C SER A 245 -8.19 -1.49 4.87
N VAL A 246 -7.75 -2.60 5.48
CA VAL A 246 -8.08 -2.99 6.86
C VAL A 246 -6.93 -2.67 7.80
N LEU A 247 -5.69 -3.01 7.42
CA LEU A 247 -4.53 -2.93 8.30
C LEU A 247 -4.23 -1.50 8.73
N GLU A 248 -4.36 -0.54 7.84
CA GLU A 248 -4.17 0.90 8.10
C GLU A 248 -5.11 1.45 9.20
N LYS A 249 -6.27 0.82 9.39
CA LYS A 249 -7.24 1.22 10.41
C LYS A 249 -6.88 0.75 11.82
N PHE A 250 -5.86 -0.09 11.95
CA PHE A 250 -5.36 -0.57 13.25
C PHE A 250 -4.16 0.22 13.78
N GLY A 251 -3.75 1.31 13.12
CA GLY A 251 -2.70 2.20 13.63
C GLY A 251 -1.33 1.51 13.71
N THR A 252 -0.85 0.98 12.60
CA THR A 252 0.54 0.47 12.47
C THR A 252 1.47 1.58 12.02
#